data_b89e199cb34a5b4bb718ad65d5015a42
#
_entry.id   b89e199cb34a5b4bb718ad65d5015a42
#
_cell.length_a   1.000
_cell.length_b   1.000
_cell.length_c   1.000
_cell.angle_alpha   90.00
_cell.angle_beta   90.00
_cell.angle_gamma   90.00
#
_symmetry.space_group_name_H-M   'P 1'
#
loop_
_entity.id
_entity.type
_entity.pdbx_description
1 polymer ?
#
loop_
_entity_poly.entity_id
_entity_poly.type
_entity_poly.pdbx_seq_one_letter_code
_entity_poly.pdbx_strand_id
1 'polypeptide(L)'
;MDKTYRILVINPGSTSTKLSMFENETCLFTEDVFHDSSVLKQFPTINDQLDYRMEVVDKFLKDGNIDLTGVDAIVGRGGGCYSVEGGIYKIDDCLIQDTKAAKGGLYHSSMLGVQMADVLHKKYGGIMIMMNPPIVDELCDLARVTGVDGVYRRAVCHALNLKETARRHAISLGKKYEDCNFIVCHIDGGIS
;
A
#
# COMPACT_ATOMS: atom_id res chain seq x y z
N MET A 1 -22.14 21.05 8.62
CA MET A 1 -22.15 19.71 7.98
C MET A 1 -20.71 19.24 7.93
N ASP A 2 -20.41 18.11 8.53
CA ASP A 2 -19.07 17.55 8.46
C ASP A 2 -18.78 17.20 7.00
N LYS A 3 -17.58 17.57 6.55
CA LYS A 3 -17.16 17.31 5.17
C LYS A 3 -17.04 15.81 4.95
N THR A 4 -17.69 15.28 3.92
CA THR A 4 -17.52 13.90 3.46
C THR A 4 -16.31 13.84 2.53
N TYR A 5 -15.39 12.94 2.81
CA TYR A 5 -14.20 12.70 1.98
C TYR A 5 -14.34 11.39 1.21
N ARG A 6 -14.11 11.45 -0.10
CA ARG A 6 -14.05 10.26 -0.97
C ARG A 6 -12.61 9.81 -1.12
N ILE A 7 -12.32 8.58 -0.74
CA ILE A 7 -10.96 8.03 -0.67
C ILE A 7 -10.88 6.77 -1.50
N LEU A 8 -10.06 6.79 -2.54
CA LEU A 8 -9.73 5.61 -3.33
C LEU A 8 -8.46 4.95 -2.79
N VAL A 9 -8.53 3.65 -2.53
CA VAL A 9 -7.37 2.85 -2.07
C VAL A 9 -6.98 1.86 -3.16
N ILE A 10 -5.68 1.81 -3.47
CA ILE A 10 -5.10 0.93 -4.48
C ILE A 10 -4.04 0.06 -3.83
N ASN A 11 -4.23 -1.25 -3.91
CA ASN A 11 -3.32 -2.25 -3.35
C ASN A 11 -2.92 -3.28 -4.40
N PRO A 12 -1.86 -3.04 -5.18
CA PRO A 12 -1.39 -4.00 -6.16
C PRO A 12 -0.70 -5.18 -5.50
N GLY A 13 -1.24 -6.35 -5.74
CA GLY A 13 -0.67 -7.66 -5.38
C GLY A 13 0.09 -8.31 -6.53
N SER A 14 0.53 -9.55 -6.36
CA SER A 14 1.26 -10.29 -7.39
C SER A 14 0.42 -10.52 -8.66
N THR A 15 -0.83 -10.94 -8.51
CA THR A 15 -1.74 -11.32 -9.60
C THR A 15 -3.07 -10.56 -9.61
N SER A 16 -3.25 -9.61 -8.71
CA SER A 16 -4.44 -8.77 -8.66
C SER A 16 -4.10 -7.36 -8.22
N THR A 17 -5.02 -6.44 -8.45
CA THR A 17 -5.01 -5.11 -7.84
C THR A 17 -6.31 -4.94 -7.08
N LYS A 18 -6.23 -4.82 -5.76
CA LYS A 18 -7.41 -4.54 -4.95
C LYS A 18 -7.70 -3.05 -5.00
N LEU A 19 -8.95 -2.73 -5.33
CA LEU A 19 -9.50 -1.38 -5.31
C LEU A 19 -10.56 -1.28 -4.22
N SER A 20 -10.54 -0.20 -3.47
CA SER A 20 -11.58 0.10 -2.49
C SER A 20 -11.92 1.57 -2.52
N MET A 21 -13.19 1.90 -2.44
CA MET A 21 -13.67 3.27 -2.31
C MET A 21 -14.32 3.46 -0.94
N PHE A 22 -13.98 4.55 -0.30
CA PHE A 22 -14.56 4.93 0.98
C PHE A 22 -15.19 6.32 0.91
N GLU A 23 -16.26 6.51 1.66
CA GLU A 23 -16.74 7.81 2.12
C GLU A 23 -16.52 7.90 3.62
N ASN A 24 -15.55 8.71 4.03
CA ASN A 24 -15.02 8.73 5.40
C ASN A 24 -14.62 7.30 5.83
N GLU A 25 -15.29 6.73 6.86
CA GLU A 25 -15.03 5.37 7.35
C GLU A 25 -15.91 4.28 6.68
N THR A 26 -16.88 4.70 5.85
CA THR A 26 -17.80 3.77 5.18
C THR A 26 -17.19 3.25 3.88
N CYS A 27 -16.97 1.94 3.81
CA CYS A 27 -16.55 1.27 2.57
C CYS A 27 -17.73 1.17 1.61
N LEU A 28 -17.62 1.81 0.43
CA LEU A 28 -18.63 1.74 -0.62
C LEU A 28 -18.50 0.48 -1.46
N PHE A 29 -17.26 0.12 -1.81
CA PHE A 29 -16.93 -1.14 -2.43
C PHE A 29 -15.47 -1.56 -2.14
N THR A 30 -15.22 -2.85 -2.23
CA THR A 30 -13.88 -3.45 -2.25
C THR A 30 -13.90 -4.60 -3.24
N GLU A 31 -13.02 -4.53 -4.25
CA GLU A 31 -12.95 -5.52 -5.33
C GLU A 31 -11.51 -5.87 -5.67
N ASP A 32 -11.28 -7.15 -5.99
CA ASP A 32 -10.02 -7.64 -6.51
C ASP A 32 -10.08 -7.71 -8.05
N VAL A 33 -9.33 -6.82 -8.69
CA VAL A 33 -9.18 -6.79 -10.14
C VAL A 33 -8.05 -7.74 -10.52
N PHE A 34 -8.39 -8.90 -11.08
CA PHE A 34 -7.42 -9.93 -11.43
C PHE A 34 -6.70 -9.63 -12.74
N HIS A 35 -5.43 -9.98 -12.78
CA HIS A 35 -4.57 -9.85 -13.95
C HIS A 35 -4.17 -11.25 -14.45
N ASP A 36 -4.13 -11.43 -15.76
CA ASP A 36 -3.70 -12.70 -16.33
C ASP A 36 -2.22 -12.96 -16.01
N SER A 37 -1.98 -14.01 -15.25
CA SER A 37 -0.63 -14.42 -14.84
C SER A 37 0.27 -14.78 -16.01
N SER A 38 -0.29 -15.25 -17.15
CA SER A 38 0.48 -15.55 -18.35
C SER A 38 0.98 -14.28 -19.04
N VAL A 39 0.20 -13.21 -18.98
CA VAL A 39 0.58 -11.88 -19.48
C VAL A 39 1.59 -11.24 -18.55
N LEU A 40 1.34 -11.28 -17.22
CA LEU A 40 2.26 -10.69 -16.24
C LEU A 40 3.68 -11.25 -16.32
N LYS A 41 3.82 -12.55 -16.64
CA LYS A 41 5.12 -13.22 -16.80
C LYS A 41 5.91 -12.78 -18.03
N GLN A 42 5.29 -12.10 -18.99
CA GLN A 42 5.94 -11.60 -20.19
C GLN A 42 6.71 -10.29 -19.96
N PHE A 43 6.42 -9.58 -18.87
CA PHE A 43 7.10 -8.34 -18.56
C PHE A 43 8.45 -8.58 -17.89
N PRO A 44 9.54 -7.94 -18.37
CA PRO A 44 10.87 -8.09 -17.81
C PRO A 44 10.97 -7.71 -16.33
N THR A 45 10.25 -6.65 -15.95
CA THR A 45 10.23 -6.16 -14.56
C THR A 45 8.81 -5.90 -14.08
N ILE A 46 8.66 -5.75 -12.77
CA ILE A 46 7.37 -5.38 -12.15
C ILE A 46 6.90 -4.01 -12.66
N ASN A 47 7.81 -3.05 -12.84
CA ASN A 47 7.45 -1.71 -13.28
C ASN A 47 6.90 -1.69 -14.72
N ASP A 48 7.33 -2.61 -15.57
CA ASP A 48 6.83 -2.74 -16.95
C ASP A 48 5.35 -3.19 -16.99
N GLN A 49 4.81 -3.70 -15.87
CA GLN A 49 3.42 -4.14 -15.77
C GLN A 49 2.44 -2.96 -15.56
N LEU A 50 2.94 -1.73 -15.35
CA LEU A 50 2.09 -0.60 -14.95
C LEU A 50 0.96 -0.34 -15.95
N ASP A 51 1.30 -0.17 -17.22
CA ASP A 51 0.32 0.18 -18.26
C ASP A 51 -0.73 -0.93 -18.43
N TYR A 52 -0.30 -2.18 -18.53
CA TYR A 52 -1.21 -3.31 -18.59
C TYR A 52 -2.17 -3.39 -17.38
N ARG A 53 -1.63 -3.20 -16.18
CA ARG A 53 -2.47 -3.21 -14.97
C ARG A 53 -3.45 -2.06 -14.95
N MET A 54 -3.06 -0.89 -15.41
CA MET A 54 -3.94 0.28 -15.52
C MET A 54 -5.04 0.09 -16.56
N GLU A 55 -4.72 -0.52 -17.71
CA GLU A 55 -5.73 -0.89 -18.72
C GLU A 55 -6.81 -1.83 -18.15
N VAL A 56 -6.39 -2.85 -17.38
CA VAL A 56 -7.32 -3.79 -16.73
C VAL A 56 -8.17 -3.08 -15.67
N VAL A 57 -7.56 -2.19 -14.88
CA VAL A 57 -8.27 -1.37 -13.88
C VAL A 57 -9.26 -0.41 -14.56
N ASP A 58 -8.85 0.30 -15.61
CA ASP A 58 -9.73 1.21 -16.34
C ASP A 58 -10.92 0.48 -16.98
N LYS A 59 -10.68 -0.71 -17.52
CA LYS A 59 -11.75 -1.57 -18.03
C LYS A 59 -12.72 -1.97 -16.93
N PHE A 60 -12.22 -2.42 -15.78
CA PHE A 60 -13.03 -2.78 -14.62
C PHE A 60 -13.91 -1.60 -14.15
N LEU A 61 -13.33 -0.43 -14.01
CA LEU A 61 -14.06 0.79 -13.60
C LEU A 61 -15.16 1.14 -14.60
N LYS A 62 -14.87 1.03 -15.90
CA LYS A 62 -15.83 1.31 -16.97
C LYS A 62 -16.97 0.29 -17.00
N ASP A 63 -16.66 -1.00 -16.96
CA ASP A 63 -17.65 -2.07 -17.02
C ASP A 63 -18.56 -2.06 -15.78
N GLY A 64 -18.00 -1.70 -14.60
CA GLY A 64 -18.74 -1.52 -13.35
C GLY A 64 -19.47 -0.19 -13.20
N ASN A 65 -19.34 0.73 -14.17
CA ASN A 65 -19.91 2.08 -14.09
C ASN A 65 -19.45 2.84 -12.82
N ILE A 66 -18.19 2.59 -12.39
CA ILE A 66 -17.63 3.17 -11.17
C ILE A 66 -17.07 4.56 -11.48
N ASP A 67 -17.70 5.59 -10.90
CA ASP A 67 -17.27 6.97 -11.05
C ASP A 67 -16.28 7.39 -9.96
N LEU A 68 -15.08 7.79 -10.37
CA LEU A 68 -14.04 8.33 -9.50
C LEU A 68 -13.99 9.87 -9.48
N THR A 69 -14.93 10.54 -10.13
CA THR A 69 -14.99 12.01 -10.13
C THR A 69 -15.16 12.53 -8.70
N GLY A 70 -14.41 13.56 -8.35
CA GLY A 70 -14.48 14.16 -7.01
C GLY A 70 -13.83 13.34 -5.89
N VAL A 71 -12.91 12.43 -6.22
CA VAL A 71 -12.05 11.79 -5.24
C VAL A 71 -11.18 12.84 -4.54
N ASP A 72 -11.24 12.89 -3.20
CA ASP A 72 -10.42 13.81 -2.39
C ASP A 72 -9.01 13.28 -2.17
N ALA A 73 -8.86 11.95 -2.02
CA ALA A 73 -7.58 11.30 -1.79
C ALA A 73 -7.44 9.96 -2.52
N ILE A 74 -6.24 9.68 -2.99
CA ILE A 74 -5.84 8.39 -3.56
C ILE A 74 -4.73 7.82 -2.69
N VAL A 75 -4.98 6.64 -2.12
CA VAL A 75 -4.03 5.93 -1.25
C VAL A 75 -3.37 4.82 -2.05
N GLY A 76 -2.08 5.00 -2.38
CA GLY A 76 -1.25 3.95 -2.95
C GLY A 76 -0.68 3.06 -1.85
N ARG A 77 -1.15 1.81 -1.71
CA ARG A 77 -0.60 0.86 -0.73
C ARG A 77 0.72 0.32 -1.22
N GLY A 78 1.72 0.35 -0.36
CA GLY A 78 3.07 -0.11 -0.67
C GLY A 78 3.97 1.03 -1.13
N GLY A 79 4.90 0.73 -2.02
CA GLY A 79 5.98 1.65 -2.32
C GLY A 79 7.01 1.66 -1.19
N GLY A 80 7.98 2.45 -1.32
CA GLY A 80 9.04 2.57 -0.34
C GLY A 80 10.35 2.07 -0.88
N CYS A 81 11.23 3.03 -1.09
CA CYS A 81 12.57 2.78 -1.57
C CYS A 81 13.56 2.78 -0.40
N TYR A 82 13.19 3.43 0.70
CA TYR A 82 14.03 3.63 1.88
C TYR A 82 13.25 3.35 3.15
N SER A 83 13.96 2.92 4.19
CA SER A 83 13.38 2.75 5.53
C SER A 83 12.86 4.09 6.04
N VAL A 84 11.64 4.07 6.56
CA VAL A 84 10.94 5.25 7.10
C VAL A 84 10.27 4.88 8.42
N GLU A 85 9.97 5.85 9.26
CA GLU A 85 9.12 5.68 10.42
C GLU A 85 7.67 5.38 10.00
N GLY A 86 6.86 4.86 10.93
CA GLY A 86 5.43 4.68 10.70
C GLY A 86 4.73 6.03 10.54
N GLY A 87 3.83 6.12 9.54
CA GLY A 87 3.11 7.36 9.30
C GLY A 87 2.43 7.42 7.95
N ILE A 88 1.86 8.61 7.68
CA ILE A 88 1.24 8.95 6.40
C ILE A 88 2.20 9.86 5.64
N TYR A 89 2.49 9.50 4.41
CA TYR A 89 3.42 10.20 3.53
C TYR A 89 2.70 10.69 2.29
N LYS A 90 2.96 11.93 1.91
CA LYS A 90 2.54 12.45 0.61
C LYS A 90 3.36 11.74 -0.48
N ILE A 91 2.69 11.28 -1.51
CA ILE A 91 3.36 10.81 -2.73
C ILE A 91 3.69 12.05 -3.56
N ASP A 92 4.98 12.28 -3.75
CA ASP A 92 5.54 13.37 -4.55
C ASP A 92 6.33 12.84 -5.74
N ASP A 93 6.82 13.75 -6.57
CA ASP A 93 7.59 13.41 -7.77
C ASP A 93 8.87 12.63 -7.44
N CYS A 94 9.50 12.92 -6.30
CA CYS A 94 10.70 12.20 -5.86
C CYS A 94 10.38 10.73 -5.60
N LEU A 95 9.35 10.44 -4.80
CA LEU A 95 8.93 9.08 -4.50
C LEU A 95 8.48 8.33 -5.77
N ILE A 96 7.75 9.01 -6.69
CA ILE A 96 7.33 8.43 -7.96
C ILE A 96 8.57 8.01 -8.80
N GLN A 97 9.56 8.89 -8.93
CA GLN A 97 10.79 8.59 -9.68
C GLN A 97 11.60 7.47 -9.01
N ASP A 98 11.69 7.47 -7.70
CA ASP A 98 12.42 6.46 -6.96
C ASP A 98 11.77 5.07 -7.07
N THR A 99 10.43 4.99 -7.06
CA THR A 99 9.73 3.72 -7.30
C THR A 99 9.90 3.23 -8.75
N LYS A 100 9.87 4.13 -9.73
CA LYS A 100 10.15 3.79 -11.15
C LYS A 100 11.56 3.28 -11.36
N ALA A 101 12.53 3.87 -10.66
CA ALA A 101 13.93 3.44 -10.69
C ALA A 101 14.21 2.21 -9.82
N ALA A 102 13.21 1.66 -9.13
CA ALA A 102 13.34 0.56 -8.16
C ALA A 102 14.48 0.79 -7.15
N LYS A 103 14.65 2.04 -6.70
CA LYS A 103 15.67 2.38 -5.70
C LYS A 103 15.44 1.58 -4.42
N GLY A 104 16.53 1.27 -3.70
CA GLY A 104 16.48 0.42 -2.50
C GLY A 104 16.44 -1.08 -2.79
N GLY A 105 16.40 -1.49 -4.05
CA GLY A 105 16.50 -2.90 -4.47
C GLY A 105 15.29 -3.76 -4.12
N LEU A 106 14.15 -3.16 -3.81
CA LEU A 106 12.91 -3.88 -3.55
C LEU A 106 12.12 -4.04 -4.86
N TYR A 107 12.11 -5.24 -5.41
CA TYR A 107 11.34 -5.59 -6.61
C TYR A 107 10.04 -6.30 -6.21
N HIS A 108 9.01 -5.52 -5.89
CA HIS A 108 7.73 -6.07 -5.45
C HIS A 108 6.56 -5.29 -6.05
N SER A 109 5.45 -5.97 -6.35
CA SER A 109 4.25 -5.36 -6.97
C SER A 109 3.70 -4.17 -6.17
N SER A 110 3.94 -4.12 -4.86
CA SER A 110 3.55 -2.98 -4.03
C SER A 110 4.18 -1.64 -4.47
N MET A 111 5.30 -1.66 -5.20
CA MET A 111 5.89 -0.42 -5.74
C MET A 111 4.99 0.25 -6.78
N LEU A 112 4.15 -0.53 -7.45
CA LEU A 112 3.18 0.00 -8.41
C LEU A 112 2.07 0.83 -7.75
N GLY A 113 1.81 0.65 -6.45
CA GLY A 113 0.79 1.42 -5.75
C GLY A 113 1.00 2.93 -5.83
N VAL A 114 2.24 3.37 -5.69
CA VAL A 114 2.64 4.79 -5.86
C VAL A 114 2.45 5.26 -7.30
N GLN A 115 2.89 4.45 -8.27
CA GLN A 115 2.82 4.78 -9.69
C GLN A 115 1.37 4.78 -10.21
N MET A 116 0.55 3.82 -9.78
CA MET A 116 -0.88 3.76 -10.11
C MET A 116 -1.64 4.94 -9.49
N ALA A 117 -1.27 5.35 -8.27
CA ALA A 117 -1.85 6.54 -7.65
C ALA A 117 -1.54 7.81 -8.47
N ASP A 118 -0.33 7.95 -9.01
CA ASP A 118 0.06 9.05 -9.89
C ASP A 118 -0.77 9.07 -11.19
N VAL A 119 -0.95 7.90 -11.84
CA VAL A 119 -1.77 7.79 -13.05
C VAL A 119 -3.22 8.21 -12.78
N LEU A 120 -3.81 7.74 -11.69
CA LEU A 120 -5.19 8.06 -11.33
C LEU A 120 -5.34 9.51 -10.85
N HIS A 121 -4.37 10.05 -10.14
CA HIS A 121 -4.34 11.46 -9.74
C HIS A 121 -4.37 12.40 -10.96
N LYS A 122 -3.57 12.11 -11.99
CA LYS A 122 -3.56 12.89 -13.23
C LYS A 122 -4.91 12.87 -13.96
N LYS A 123 -5.69 11.81 -13.78
CA LYS A 123 -6.99 11.62 -14.43
C LYS A 123 -8.15 12.18 -13.61
N TYR A 124 -8.12 12.03 -12.29
CA TYR A 124 -9.27 12.33 -11.43
C TYR A 124 -8.99 13.37 -10.33
N GLY A 125 -7.76 13.81 -10.16
CA GLY A 125 -7.37 14.76 -9.11
C GLY A 125 -7.22 14.08 -7.75
N GLY A 126 -7.46 14.84 -6.67
CA GLY A 126 -7.28 14.41 -5.29
C GLY A 126 -5.82 14.50 -4.81
N ILE A 127 -5.57 14.31 -3.53
CA ILE A 127 -4.21 14.20 -3.01
C ILE A 127 -3.73 12.75 -3.09
N MET A 128 -2.43 12.55 -3.26
CA MET A 128 -1.83 11.21 -3.23
C MET A 128 -1.11 10.98 -1.92
N ILE A 129 -1.41 9.86 -1.26
CA ILE A 129 -0.78 9.47 0.00
C ILE A 129 -0.39 7.99 0.01
N MET A 130 0.63 7.70 0.82
CA MET A 130 1.07 6.37 1.18
C MET A 130 1.04 6.25 2.71
N MET A 131 0.67 5.11 3.25
CA MET A 131 0.55 4.91 4.68
C MET A 131 1.25 3.63 5.11
N ASN A 132 2.11 3.73 6.14
CA ASN A 132 2.81 2.59 6.73
C ASN A 132 3.33 1.58 5.68
N PRO A 133 4.25 1.97 4.79
CA PRO A 133 4.73 1.09 3.74
C PRO A 133 5.47 -0.14 4.33
N PRO A 134 5.68 -1.21 3.53
CA PRO A 134 6.33 -2.43 4.01
C PRO A 134 7.76 -2.25 4.55
N ILE A 135 8.34 -1.09 4.33
CA ILE A 135 9.69 -0.71 4.77
C ILE A 135 9.69 0.20 6.01
N VAL A 136 8.55 0.28 6.72
CA VAL A 136 8.52 0.93 8.03
C VAL A 136 9.53 0.25 8.94
N ASP A 137 10.42 1.06 9.50
CA ASP A 137 11.51 0.61 10.36
C ASP A 137 11.41 1.30 11.73
N GLU A 138 10.84 0.58 12.68
CA GLU A 138 10.71 0.96 14.08
C GLU A 138 11.41 -0.05 15.00
N LEU A 139 12.37 -0.82 14.44
CA LEU A 139 13.15 -1.76 15.24
C LEU A 139 14.04 -0.99 16.22
N CYS A 140 13.98 -1.36 17.49
CA CYS A 140 15.00 -0.94 18.45
C CYS A 140 16.34 -1.62 18.13
N ASP A 141 17.45 -1.08 18.66
CA ASP A 141 18.80 -1.59 18.36
C ASP A 141 18.94 -3.08 18.72
N LEU A 142 18.37 -3.52 19.85
CA LEU A 142 18.39 -4.92 20.26
C LEU A 142 17.69 -5.83 19.26
N ALA A 143 16.58 -5.38 18.66
CA ALA A 143 15.84 -6.16 17.67
C ALA A 143 16.57 -6.27 16.32
N ARG A 144 17.56 -5.41 16.06
CA ARG A 144 18.40 -5.47 14.85
C ARG A 144 19.49 -6.54 14.92
N VAL A 145 19.90 -6.92 16.13
CA VAL A 145 20.97 -7.90 16.31
C VAL A 145 20.56 -9.26 15.74
N THR A 146 21.47 -9.87 14.98
CA THR A 146 21.34 -11.26 14.49
C THR A 146 22.35 -12.17 15.18
N GLY A 147 22.33 -13.46 14.88
CA GLY A 147 23.36 -14.40 15.36
C GLY A 147 24.68 -14.34 14.56
N VAL A 148 24.80 -13.40 13.62
CA VAL A 148 25.99 -13.25 12.76
C VAL A 148 26.59 -11.88 12.97
N ASP A 149 27.90 -11.81 13.29
CA ASP A 149 28.59 -10.55 13.51
C ASP A 149 28.60 -9.69 12.24
N GLY A 150 28.34 -8.37 12.43
CA GLY A 150 28.28 -7.39 11.36
C GLY A 150 27.01 -7.50 10.45
N VAL A 151 26.12 -8.45 10.69
CA VAL A 151 24.86 -8.59 9.96
C VAL A 151 23.69 -8.14 10.83
N TYR A 152 22.99 -7.11 10.39
CA TYR A 152 21.85 -6.54 11.12
C TYR A 152 20.55 -6.81 10.37
N ARG A 153 19.48 -6.97 11.17
CA ARG A 153 18.14 -7.20 10.65
C ARG A 153 17.62 -5.92 9.98
N ARG A 154 17.08 -6.06 8.78
CA ARG A 154 16.35 -5.01 8.08
C ARG A 154 14.86 -5.16 8.36
N ALA A 155 14.18 -4.06 8.65
CA ALA A 155 12.73 -4.06 8.79
C ALA A 155 12.06 -4.16 7.41
N VAL A 156 11.38 -5.27 7.17
CA VAL A 156 10.47 -5.47 6.02
C VAL A 156 9.30 -6.28 6.55
N CYS A 157 8.15 -5.63 6.71
CA CYS A 157 6.97 -6.28 7.30
C CYS A 157 5.67 -5.65 6.78
N HIS A 158 4.55 -6.30 7.07
CA HIS A 158 3.22 -5.77 6.76
C HIS A 158 2.76 -4.74 7.81
N ALA A 159 3.56 -3.70 8.05
CA ALA A 159 3.38 -2.72 9.13
C ALA A 159 1.95 -2.17 9.21
N LEU A 160 1.34 -1.80 8.06
CA LEU A 160 -0.03 -1.31 8.03
C LEU A 160 -1.03 -2.34 8.59
N ASN A 161 -0.93 -3.60 8.18
CA ASN A 161 -1.82 -4.66 8.64
C ASN A 161 -1.62 -4.96 10.13
N LEU A 162 -0.37 -5.07 10.58
CA LEU A 162 -0.02 -5.34 11.97
C LEU A 162 -0.56 -4.24 12.90
N LYS A 163 -0.28 -2.99 12.58
CA LYS A 163 -0.71 -1.82 13.39
C LYS A 163 -2.23 -1.68 13.41
N GLU A 164 -2.90 -1.80 12.26
CA GLU A 164 -4.35 -1.64 12.19
C GLU A 164 -5.08 -2.79 12.90
N THR A 165 -4.58 -4.02 12.81
CA THR A 165 -5.12 -5.16 13.55
C THR A 165 -5.02 -4.94 15.05
N ALA A 166 -3.87 -4.50 15.54
CA ALA A 166 -3.67 -4.18 16.94
C ALA A 166 -4.58 -3.03 17.42
N ARG A 167 -4.71 -1.97 16.61
CA ARG A 167 -5.57 -0.82 16.91
C ARG A 167 -7.04 -1.23 17.01
N ARG A 168 -7.54 -2.00 16.05
CA ARG A 168 -8.92 -2.51 16.08
C ARG A 168 -9.17 -3.44 17.26
N HIS A 169 -8.20 -4.26 17.60
CA HIS A 169 -8.31 -5.11 18.78
C HIS A 169 -8.36 -4.30 20.08
N ALA A 170 -7.53 -3.27 20.25
CA ALA A 170 -7.61 -2.36 21.39
C ALA A 170 -9.00 -1.73 21.52
N ILE A 171 -9.56 -1.23 20.41
CA ILE A 171 -10.93 -0.66 20.38
C ILE A 171 -11.96 -1.71 20.80
N SER A 172 -11.87 -2.94 20.32
CA SER A 172 -12.80 -4.03 20.72
C SER A 172 -12.74 -4.36 22.20
N LEU A 173 -11.62 -4.06 22.86
CA LEU A 173 -11.43 -4.21 24.31
C LEU A 173 -11.84 -2.94 25.10
N GLY A 174 -12.33 -1.89 24.41
CA GLY A 174 -12.66 -0.59 25.03
C GLY A 174 -11.42 0.17 25.51
N LYS A 175 -10.24 -0.08 24.92
CA LYS A 175 -8.97 0.54 25.29
C LYS A 175 -8.43 1.42 24.17
N LYS A 176 -7.56 2.37 24.54
CA LYS A 176 -6.73 3.08 23.56
C LYS A 176 -5.57 2.18 23.14
N TYR A 177 -5.16 2.27 21.89
CA TYR A 177 -4.05 1.49 21.35
C TYR A 177 -2.74 1.73 22.11
N GLU A 178 -2.48 2.98 22.49
CA GLU A 178 -1.30 3.44 23.21
C GLU A 178 -1.19 2.87 24.64
N ASP A 179 -2.31 2.44 25.23
CA ASP A 179 -2.38 1.84 26.56
C ASP A 179 -2.24 0.30 26.54
N CYS A 180 -1.95 -0.27 25.36
CA CYS A 180 -1.88 -1.72 25.18
C CYS A 180 -0.49 -2.19 24.78
N ASN A 181 -0.16 -3.42 25.16
CA ASN A 181 0.99 -4.16 24.65
C ASN A 181 0.48 -5.39 23.92
N PHE A 182 0.78 -5.49 22.61
CA PHE A 182 0.37 -6.60 21.76
C PHE A 182 1.58 -7.27 21.10
N ILE A 183 1.49 -8.58 20.94
CA ILE A 183 2.30 -9.32 19.99
C ILE A 183 1.39 -9.64 18.81
N VAL A 184 1.73 -9.12 17.63
CA VAL A 184 0.93 -9.27 16.41
C VAL A 184 1.73 -10.04 15.39
N CYS A 185 1.16 -11.13 14.87
CA CYS A 185 1.74 -11.92 13.79
C CYS A 185 0.87 -11.84 12.54
N HIS A 186 1.48 -11.52 11.42
CA HIS A 186 0.88 -11.68 10.09
C HIS A 186 1.44 -12.96 9.47
N ILE A 187 0.57 -13.92 9.19
CA ILE A 187 0.92 -15.23 8.63
C ILE A 187 0.25 -15.36 7.28
N ASP A 188 1.07 -15.49 6.22
CA ASP A 188 0.64 -15.67 4.84
C ASP A 188 1.65 -16.60 4.15
N GLY A 189 2.16 -16.28 2.96
CA GLY A 189 3.30 -16.99 2.35
C GLY A 189 4.62 -16.89 3.13
N GLY A 190 4.63 -16.09 4.19
CA GLY A 190 5.69 -15.90 5.20
C GLY A 190 5.09 -15.44 6.51
N ILE A 191 5.94 -15.09 7.46
CA ILE A 191 5.54 -14.56 8.78
C ILE A 191 6.21 -13.20 8.99
N SER A 192 5.45 -12.20 9.39
CA SER A 192 5.92 -10.87 9.80
C SER A 192 5.20 -10.34 11.04
#